data_710cc3a36779ec4ebe34f635d766bd2c
#
_entry.id   710cc3a36779ec4ebe34f635d766bd2c
#
_cell.length_a   1.000
_cell.length_b   1.000
_cell.length_c   1.000
_cell.angle_alpha   90.00
_cell.angle_beta   90.00
_cell.angle_gamma   90.00
#
_symmetry.space_group_name_H-M   'P 1'
#
loop_
_entity.id
_entity.type
_entity.pdbx_description
1 polymer ?
#
loop_
_entity_poly.entity_id
_entity_poly.type
_entity_poly.pdbx_seq_one_letter_code
_entity_poly.pdbx_strand_id
1 'polypeptide(L)'
;MKFQVNGVEVFASTGGRPFDKKKPLIIFVHGSGLTHMTWVLQTRYFAFHGYSVLALDMPGHGLSGGESLKTIEDMADWISDVIDAVGYKEASLVGHSQGCLVILECAFRLSLIHI
;
A
#
# COMPACT_ATOMS: atom_id res chain seq x y z
N MET A 1 5.54 -7.90 -6.76
CA MET A 1 4.96 -7.17 -7.90
C MET A 1 5.63 -5.82 -8.01
N LYS A 2 6.00 -5.43 -9.21
CA LYS A 2 6.60 -4.13 -9.49
C LYS A 2 5.69 -3.34 -10.41
N PHE A 3 5.56 -2.04 -10.17
CA PHE A 3 4.75 -1.16 -11.01
C PHE A 3 5.24 0.28 -10.86
N GLN A 4 4.70 1.18 -11.68
CA GLN A 4 5.13 2.58 -11.69
C GLN A 4 4.08 3.47 -11.04
N VAL A 5 4.54 4.37 -10.20
CA VAL A 5 3.71 5.45 -9.63
C VAL A 5 4.46 6.75 -9.85
N ASN A 6 3.86 7.67 -10.60
CA ASN A 6 4.48 8.95 -10.96
C ASN A 6 5.88 8.79 -11.56
N GLY A 7 6.09 7.75 -12.38
CA GLY A 7 7.35 7.49 -13.06
C GLY A 7 8.42 6.83 -12.19
N VAL A 8 8.11 6.45 -10.96
CA VAL A 8 9.05 5.80 -10.03
C VAL A 8 8.60 4.37 -9.77
N GLU A 9 9.56 3.44 -9.78
CA GLU A 9 9.26 2.03 -9.55
C GLU A 9 8.87 1.78 -8.10
N VAL A 10 7.78 1.04 -7.93
CA VAL A 10 7.24 0.63 -6.62
C VAL A 10 7.26 -0.89 -6.54
N PHE A 11 7.66 -1.41 -5.39
CA PHE A 11 7.53 -2.83 -5.08
C PHE A 11 6.43 -3.03 -4.05
N ALA A 12 5.63 -4.09 -4.26
CA ALA A 12 4.66 -4.56 -3.28
C ALA A 12 4.64 -6.08 -3.25
N SER A 13 4.54 -6.65 -2.06
CA SER A 13 4.26 -8.07 -1.92
C SER A 13 2.77 -8.31 -2.15
N THR A 14 2.45 -9.36 -2.89
CA THR A 14 1.06 -9.76 -3.15
C THR A 14 0.61 -10.95 -2.26
N GLY A 15 1.42 -11.30 -1.27
CA GLY A 15 1.07 -12.32 -0.28
C GLY A 15 1.14 -13.75 -0.78
N GLY A 16 1.80 -14.00 -1.89
CA GLY A 16 1.99 -15.35 -2.44
C GLY A 16 0.93 -15.78 -3.45
N ARG A 17 0.01 -14.89 -3.83
CA ARG A 17 -0.98 -15.14 -4.89
C ARG A 17 -0.88 -14.03 -5.95
N PRO A 18 -1.20 -14.34 -7.21
CA PRO A 18 -1.22 -13.32 -8.26
C PRO A 18 -2.20 -12.21 -7.95
N PHE A 19 -1.85 -10.98 -8.30
CA PHE A 19 -2.72 -9.84 -8.16
C PHE A 19 -3.89 -9.97 -9.14
N ASP A 20 -5.12 -9.86 -8.63
CA ASP A 20 -6.35 -10.05 -9.43
C ASP A 20 -7.28 -8.86 -9.23
N LYS A 21 -7.49 -8.09 -10.29
CA LYS A 21 -8.36 -6.90 -10.26
C LYS A 21 -9.84 -7.20 -9.99
N LYS A 22 -10.24 -8.45 -10.07
CA LYS A 22 -11.62 -8.87 -9.77
C LYS A 22 -11.89 -9.01 -8.28
N LYS A 23 -10.84 -9.01 -7.45
CA LYS A 23 -10.92 -9.14 -6.00
C LYS A 23 -10.80 -7.78 -5.33
N PRO A 24 -11.40 -7.58 -4.16
CA PRO A 24 -11.24 -6.33 -3.42
C PRO A 24 -9.78 -6.12 -3.01
N LEU A 25 -9.35 -4.87 -3.04
CA LEU A 25 -7.98 -4.49 -2.74
C LEU A 25 -7.81 -4.22 -1.25
N ILE A 26 -6.74 -4.77 -0.68
CA ILE A 26 -6.28 -4.43 0.65
C ILE A 26 -4.81 -4.02 0.59
N ILE A 27 -4.49 -2.86 1.17
CA ILE A 27 -3.15 -2.29 1.18
C ILE A 27 -2.63 -2.25 2.61
N PHE A 28 -1.39 -2.73 2.77
CA PHE A 28 -0.69 -2.71 4.06
C PHE A 28 0.42 -1.67 4.00
N VAL A 29 0.43 -0.76 4.98
CA VAL A 29 1.37 0.37 5.05
C VAL A 29 2.25 0.24 6.29
N HIS A 30 3.54 0.01 6.07
CA HIS A 30 4.51 -0.19 7.14
C HIS A 30 4.89 1.11 7.87
N GLY A 31 5.53 0.97 9.03
CA GLY A 31 6.07 2.08 9.77
C GLY A 31 7.38 2.63 9.17
N SER A 32 7.82 3.77 9.68
CA SER A 32 9.06 4.41 9.25
C SER A 32 10.25 3.47 9.39
N GLY A 33 11.08 3.41 8.36
CA GLY A 33 12.29 2.58 8.36
C GLY A 33 12.05 1.09 8.20
N LEU A 34 10.80 0.66 7.97
CA LEU A 34 10.44 -0.74 7.79
C LEU A 34 10.21 -1.05 6.30
N THR A 35 9.69 -2.23 6.01
CA THR A 35 9.41 -2.68 4.65
C THR A 35 8.16 -3.56 4.63
N HIS A 36 7.79 -4.04 3.43
CA HIS A 36 6.70 -5.01 3.25
C HIS A 36 6.85 -6.25 4.13
N MET A 37 8.05 -6.58 4.56
CA MET A 37 8.31 -7.76 5.40
C MET A 37 7.60 -7.70 6.76
N THR A 38 7.24 -6.50 7.22
CA THR A 38 6.43 -6.32 8.44
C THR A 38 5.13 -7.13 8.38
N TRP A 39 4.60 -7.34 7.17
CA TRP A 39 3.26 -7.88 6.95
C TRP A 39 3.24 -9.31 6.42
N VAL A 40 4.36 -10.03 6.46
CA VAL A 40 4.51 -11.33 5.79
C VAL A 40 3.43 -12.35 6.17
N LEU A 41 3.03 -12.38 7.43
CA LEU A 41 2.00 -13.33 7.90
C LEU A 41 0.59 -12.87 7.51
N GLN A 42 0.30 -11.59 7.72
CA GLN A 42 -1.02 -11.02 7.44
C GLN A 42 -1.34 -11.03 5.95
N THR A 43 -0.38 -10.67 5.12
CA THR A 43 -0.58 -10.64 3.67
C THR A 43 -0.89 -12.01 3.11
N ARG A 44 -0.22 -13.04 3.61
CA ARG A 44 -0.49 -14.40 3.17
C ARG A 44 -1.92 -14.82 3.50
N TYR A 45 -2.38 -14.51 4.70
CA TYR A 45 -3.75 -14.83 5.11
C TYR A 45 -4.78 -14.20 4.15
N PHE A 46 -4.67 -12.88 3.91
CA PHE A 46 -5.65 -12.18 3.09
C PHE A 46 -5.55 -12.57 1.61
N ALA A 47 -4.35 -12.82 1.10
CA ALA A 47 -4.17 -13.26 -0.28
C ALA A 47 -4.87 -14.60 -0.55
N PHE A 48 -4.93 -15.49 0.44
CA PHE A 48 -5.57 -16.79 0.31
C PHE A 48 -7.05 -16.79 0.76
N HIS A 49 -7.60 -15.63 1.12
CA HIS A 49 -8.98 -15.48 1.59
C HIS A 49 -9.77 -14.44 0.78
N GLY A 50 -9.49 -14.34 -0.51
CA GLY A 50 -10.33 -13.58 -1.44
C GLY A 50 -9.97 -12.11 -1.65
N TYR A 51 -8.77 -11.68 -1.25
CA TYR A 51 -8.32 -10.31 -1.45
C TYR A 51 -7.16 -10.25 -2.44
N SER A 52 -7.09 -9.14 -3.19
CA SER A 52 -5.85 -8.72 -3.83
C SER A 52 -5.05 -7.88 -2.86
N VAL A 53 -3.84 -8.30 -2.56
CA VAL A 53 -3.01 -7.74 -1.48
C VAL A 53 -1.87 -6.92 -2.07
N LEU A 54 -1.64 -5.74 -1.51
CA LEU A 54 -0.42 -4.97 -1.73
C LEU A 54 0.19 -4.60 -0.38
N ALA A 55 1.26 -5.28 0.00
CA ALA A 55 2.09 -4.82 1.09
C ALA A 55 3.19 -3.98 0.48
N LEU A 56 3.02 -2.67 0.54
CA LEU A 56 3.87 -1.71 -0.15
C LEU A 56 5.22 -1.54 0.55
N ASP A 57 6.26 -1.33 -0.24
CA ASP A 57 7.44 -0.63 0.22
C ASP A 57 7.24 0.85 -0.11
N MET A 58 7.21 1.69 0.90
CA MET A 58 7.06 3.14 0.72
C MET A 58 8.24 3.71 -0.08
N PRO A 59 8.08 4.87 -0.74
CA PRO A 59 9.19 5.46 -1.48
C PRO A 59 10.46 5.56 -0.62
N GLY A 60 11.59 5.18 -1.20
CA GLY A 60 12.87 5.17 -0.50
C GLY A 60 13.05 4.05 0.52
N HIS A 61 12.11 3.09 0.61
CA HIS A 61 12.18 1.95 1.51
C HIS A 61 12.21 0.64 0.72
N GLY A 62 12.84 -0.37 1.31
CA GLY A 62 12.85 -1.72 0.73
C GLY A 62 13.29 -1.75 -0.72
N LEU A 63 12.45 -2.33 -1.57
CA LEU A 63 12.73 -2.50 -3.01
C LEU A 63 12.10 -1.42 -3.88
N SER A 64 11.41 -0.44 -3.28
CA SER A 64 10.87 0.70 -4.02
C SER A 64 11.93 1.74 -4.29
N GLY A 65 11.80 2.41 -5.43
CA GLY A 65 12.69 3.51 -5.80
C GLY A 65 12.26 4.84 -5.18
N GLY A 66 12.93 5.90 -5.63
CA GLY A 66 12.63 7.27 -5.21
C GLY A 66 13.22 7.63 -3.85
N GLU A 67 12.83 8.78 -3.36
CA GLU A 67 13.23 9.29 -2.06
C GLU A 67 12.08 9.19 -1.08
N SER A 68 12.41 9.03 0.21
CA SER A 68 11.40 8.99 1.27
C SER A 68 10.58 10.27 1.27
N LEU A 69 9.26 10.10 1.40
CA LEU A 69 8.36 11.24 1.53
C LEU A 69 8.47 11.84 2.92
N LYS A 70 8.33 13.16 3.01
CA LYS A 70 8.66 13.90 4.24
C LYS A 70 7.45 14.22 5.11
N THR A 71 6.24 14.19 4.55
CA THR A 71 5.04 14.52 5.29
C THR A 71 4.01 13.39 5.21
N ILE A 72 3.14 13.32 6.22
CA ILE A 72 2.02 12.35 6.22
C ILE A 72 1.07 12.66 5.08
N GLU A 73 0.84 13.93 4.77
CA GLU A 73 -0.01 14.36 3.67
C GLU A 73 0.52 13.86 2.32
N ASP A 74 1.82 13.97 2.08
CA ASP A 74 2.44 13.47 0.86
C ASP A 74 2.35 11.94 0.77
N MET A 75 2.49 11.25 1.90
CA MET A 75 2.33 9.80 1.95
C MET A 75 0.90 9.38 1.62
N ALA A 76 -0.09 10.11 2.14
CA ALA A 76 -1.50 9.84 1.86
C ALA A 76 -1.82 10.07 0.37
N ASP A 77 -1.33 11.15 -0.20
CA ASP A 77 -1.48 11.42 -1.64
C ASP A 77 -0.84 10.31 -2.47
N TRP A 78 0.32 9.83 -2.05
CA TRP A 78 1.01 8.73 -2.73
C TRP A 78 0.19 7.44 -2.68
N ILE A 79 -0.44 7.11 -1.55
CA ILE A 79 -1.34 5.95 -1.45
C ILE A 79 -2.50 6.08 -2.44
N SER A 80 -3.07 7.26 -2.58
CA SER A 80 -4.11 7.52 -3.57
C SER A 80 -3.59 7.25 -4.99
N ASP A 81 -2.38 7.70 -5.30
CA ASP A 81 -1.74 7.46 -6.59
C ASP A 81 -1.51 5.96 -6.84
N VAL A 82 -1.16 5.21 -5.81
CA VAL A 82 -1.01 3.75 -5.89
C VAL A 82 -2.35 3.10 -6.26
N ILE A 83 -3.43 3.48 -5.59
CA ILE A 83 -4.76 2.92 -5.86
C ILE A 83 -5.15 3.16 -7.31
N ASP A 84 -4.93 4.37 -7.81
CA ASP A 84 -5.17 4.71 -9.21
C ASP A 84 -4.29 3.90 -10.15
N ALA A 85 -3.00 3.78 -9.83
CA ALA A 85 -2.04 3.09 -10.68
C ALA A 85 -2.36 1.61 -10.89
N VAL A 86 -2.95 0.96 -9.88
CA VAL A 86 -3.36 -0.45 -9.98
C VAL A 86 -4.79 -0.63 -10.47
N GLY A 87 -5.47 0.46 -10.80
CA GLY A 87 -6.77 0.43 -11.46
C GLY A 87 -7.97 0.22 -10.54
N TYR A 88 -7.86 0.59 -9.28
CA TYR A 88 -8.96 0.52 -8.32
C TYR A 88 -9.49 1.91 -8.01
N LYS A 89 -10.73 1.95 -7.50
CA LYS A 89 -11.36 3.18 -7.02
C LYS A 89 -11.44 3.25 -5.51
N GLU A 90 -11.33 2.11 -4.84
CA GLU A 90 -11.36 2.03 -3.38
C GLU A 90 -10.51 0.87 -2.89
N ALA A 91 -10.10 0.95 -1.63
CA ALA A 91 -9.26 -0.06 -1.00
C ALA A 91 -9.51 -0.08 0.50
N SER A 92 -9.26 -1.24 1.11
CA SER A 92 -9.11 -1.33 2.56
C SER A 92 -7.65 -1.05 2.90
N LEU A 93 -7.40 -0.31 3.98
CA LEU A 93 -6.05 0.05 4.40
C LEU A 93 -5.76 -0.49 5.80
N VAL A 94 -4.57 -1.04 5.96
CA VAL A 94 -4.05 -1.51 7.25
C VAL A 94 -2.70 -0.84 7.47
N GLY A 95 -2.48 -0.25 8.63
CA GLY A 95 -1.25 0.46 8.93
C GLY A 95 -0.64 0.05 10.26
N HIS A 96 0.66 0.28 10.39
CA HIS A 96 1.42 0.03 11.61
C HIS A 96 2.28 1.25 11.91
N SER A 97 2.20 1.75 13.16
CA SER A 97 2.99 2.90 13.63
C SER A 97 2.73 4.13 12.74
N GLN A 98 3.75 4.68 12.08
CA GLN A 98 3.57 5.80 11.14
C GLN A 98 2.55 5.48 10.05
N GLY A 99 2.48 4.21 9.62
CA GLY A 99 1.47 3.77 8.65
C GLY A 99 0.05 4.03 9.12
N CYS A 100 -0.22 3.97 10.43
CA CYS A 100 -1.53 4.29 10.98
C CYS A 100 -1.89 5.76 10.74
N LEU A 101 -0.93 6.67 10.90
CA LEU A 101 -1.14 8.09 10.63
C LEU A 101 -1.44 8.33 9.16
N VAL A 102 -0.73 7.62 8.28
CA VAL A 102 -0.93 7.72 6.82
C VAL A 102 -2.34 7.30 6.45
N ILE A 103 -2.81 6.14 6.94
CA ILE A 103 -4.14 5.66 6.58
C ILE A 103 -5.26 6.51 7.18
N LEU A 104 -5.05 7.08 8.37
CA LEU A 104 -6.01 8.02 8.94
C LEU A 104 -6.12 9.28 8.07
N GLU A 105 -5.00 9.80 7.58
CA GLU A 105 -5.00 10.95 6.68
C GLU A 105 -5.69 10.60 5.36
N CYS A 106 -5.47 9.40 4.82
CA CYS A 106 -6.18 8.92 3.64
C CYS A 106 -7.69 8.89 3.86
N ALA A 107 -8.14 8.33 4.98
CA ALA A 107 -9.56 8.22 5.28
C ALA A 107 -10.22 9.59 5.44
N PHE A 108 -9.50 10.53 6.03
CA PHE A 108 -9.98 11.88 6.23
C PHE A 108 -10.11 12.67 4.92
N ARG A 109 -9.15 12.49 4.01
CA ARG A 109 -9.06 13.26 2.77
C ARG A 109 -9.73 12.59 1.58
N LEU A 110 -9.81 11.26 1.59
CA LEU A 110 -10.22 10.46 0.43
C LEU A 110 -11.45 9.62 0.80
N SER A 111 -12.61 10.00 0.34
CA SER A 111 -13.86 9.26 0.62
C SER A 111 -13.92 7.86 -0.01
N LEU A 112 -12.88 7.46 -0.72
CA LEU A 112 -12.80 6.20 -1.46
C LEU A 112 -12.26 5.03 -0.63
N ILE A 113 -11.85 5.27 0.64
CA ILE A 113 -11.02 4.34 1.37
C ILE A 113 -11.71 3.86 2.64
N HIS A 114 -11.60 2.57 2.92
CA HIS A 114 -12.10 1.92 4.14
C HIS A 114 -10.92 1.55 5.04
N ILE A 115 -11.03 1.87 6.30
CA ILE A 115 -10.04 1.53 7.31
C ILE A 115 -10.42 0.24 8.03
#